data_c4e6b195f36687217d59b6afc56d5e04
#
_entry.id   c4e6b195f36687217d59b6afc56d5e04
#
_cell.length_a   1.000
_cell.length_b   1.000
_cell.length_c   1.000
_cell.angle_alpha   90.00
_cell.angle_beta   90.00
_cell.angle_gamma   90.00
#
_symmetry.space_group_name_H-M   'P 1'
#
loop_
_entity.id
_entity.type
_entity.pdbx_description
1 polymer ?
#
loop_
_entity_poly.entity_id
_entity_poly.type
_entity_poly.pdbx_seq_one_letter_code
_entity_poly.pdbx_strand_id
1 'polypeptide(L)'
;SIKKRPKRNSKKMSDPKYREYMKRDEYNPFIHNAWRLMGKAQYYKGDFLGAAATFLYISRHFTWMPDLVAESRIWQARCYIAMGWLYEAEDILLKINNEKLPESQNNWFATVNADFLVHKGEYEKAIPFLETAIKSASSKQQRIRMTFLLAQLYAATQNPTKAYQTYGKVIGMNPPYRTEFNARIKQTEVYSGKDISKEVKKLTRMASRDRNKEYLDQIYYAIGNLYLSRKDTLKA
;
A
#
# COMPACT_ATOMS: atom_id res chain seq x y z
N SER A 1 -0.26 29.44 18.18
CA SER A 1 -1.06 30.65 18.42
C SER A 1 -2.07 30.82 17.30
N ILE A 2 -3.34 30.98 17.64
CA ILE A 2 -4.41 31.24 16.66
C ILE A 2 -4.16 32.65 16.07
N LYS A 3 -3.83 32.73 14.80
CA LYS A 3 -3.71 34.00 14.12
C LYS A 3 -5.10 34.57 13.90
N LYS A 4 -5.40 35.72 14.52
CA LYS A 4 -6.70 36.40 14.34
C LYS A 4 -6.89 36.77 12.86
N ARG A 5 -8.15 36.75 12.41
CA ARG A 5 -8.52 37.23 11.09
C ARG A 5 -7.95 38.63 10.85
N PRO A 6 -7.24 38.88 9.76
CA PRO A 6 -6.68 40.19 9.48
C PRO A 6 -7.79 41.23 9.26
N LYS A 7 -7.53 42.48 9.64
CA LYS A 7 -8.48 43.58 9.38
C LYS A 7 -8.66 43.74 7.86
N ARG A 8 -9.93 43.92 7.44
CA ARG A 8 -10.29 44.13 6.04
C ARG A 8 -9.70 45.44 5.54
N ASN A 9 -8.92 45.37 4.42
CA ASN A 9 -8.42 46.57 3.76
C ASN A 9 -9.22 46.80 2.47
N SER A 10 -10.02 47.86 2.48
CA SER A 10 -10.95 48.22 1.37
C SER A 10 -10.19 48.42 0.04
N LYS A 11 -8.99 49.03 0.07
CA LYS A 11 -8.17 49.28 -1.13
C LYS A 11 -7.65 47.99 -1.79
N LYS A 12 -7.48 46.90 -1.00
CA LYS A 12 -7.02 45.60 -1.50
C LYS A 12 -8.17 44.69 -1.93
N MET A 13 -9.41 45.07 -1.71
CA MET A 13 -10.57 44.24 -2.05
C MET A 13 -10.85 44.11 -3.55
N SER A 14 -10.21 44.95 -4.38
CA SER A 14 -10.22 44.80 -5.85
C SER A 14 -9.36 43.62 -6.32
N ASP A 15 -8.34 43.23 -5.54
CA ASP A 15 -7.46 42.12 -5.87
C ASP A 15 -8.19 40.76 -5.59
N PRO A 16 -8.33 39.89 -6.62
CA PRO A 16 -8.97 38.58 -6.46
C PRO A 16 -8.25 37.68 -5.44
N LYS A 17 -6.92 37.72 -5.40
CA LYS A 17 -6.11 36.92 -4.43
C LYS A 17 -6.34 37.38 -3.00
N TYR A 18 -6.47 38.67 -2.76
CA TYR A 18 -6.76 39.21 -1.45
C TYR A 18 -8.19 38.85 -1.00
N ARG A 19 -9.17 38.89 -1.90
CA ARG A 19 -10.55 38.46 -1.62
C ARG A 19 -10.59 36.97 -1.23
N GLU A 20 -9.90 36.13 -1.96
CA GLU A 20 -9.79 34.70 -1.66
C GLU A 20 -9.11 34.47 -0.31
N TYR A 21 -7.99 35.16 -0.04
CA TYR A 21 -7.33 35.12 1.27
C TYR A 21 -8.26 35.50 2.42
N MET A 22 -9.08 36.54 2.24
CA MET A 22 -10.03 37.01 3.26
C MET A 22 -11.24 36.07 3.48
N LYS A 23 -11.47 35.11 2.59
CA LYS A 23 -12.51 34.07 2.72
C LYS A 23 -12.04 32.84 3.48
N ARG A 24 -10.75 32.73 3.76
CA ARG A 24 -10.19 31.55 4.45
C ARG A 24 -10.69 31.46 5.88
N ASP A 25 -10.87 30.23 6.38
CA ASP A 25 -11.27 29.99 7.77
C ASP A 25 -10.06 30.05 8.71
N GLU A 26 -8.85 29.86 8.17
CA GLU A 26 -7.63 29.81 8.95
C GLU A 26 -6.53 30.69 8.36
N TYR A 27 -5.88 31.48 9.21
CA TYR A 27 -4.84 32.45 8.81
C TYR A 27 -3.44 32.11 9.29
N ASN A 28 -3.30 31.05 10.11
CA ASN A 28 -1.98 30.56 10.49
C ASN A 28 -1.39 29.74 9.34
N PRO A 29 -0.26 30.18 8.74
CA PRO A 29 0.32 29.51 7.57
C PRO A 29 0.83 28.10 7.86
N PHE A 30 1.01 27.73 9.14
CA PHE A 30 1.58 26.44 9.55
C PHE A 30 0.55 25.48 10.15
N ILE A 31 -0.66 25.91 10.44
CA ILE A 31 -1.66 25.10 11.16
C ILE A 31 -2.05 23.84 10.39
N HIS A 32 -2.06 23.90 9.05
CA HIS A 32 -2.37 22.77 8.20
C HIS A 32 -1.39 21.58 8.41
N ASN A 33 -0.12 21.86 8.73
CA ASN A 33 0.84 20.81 9.05
C ASN A 33 0.52 20.13 10.38
N ALA A 34 0.05 20.88 11.38
CA ALA A 34 -0.35 20.31 12.67
C ALA A 34 -1.57 19.39 12.49
N TRP A 35 -2.58 19.83 11.75
CA TRP A 35 -3.75 18.98 11.41
C TRP A 35 -3.36 17.72 10.67
N ARG A 36 -2.51 17.84 9.64
CA ARG A 36 -2.01 16.71 8.86
C ARG A 36 -1.27 15.69 9.73
N LEU A 37 -0.39 16.16 10.62
CA LEU A 37 0.35 15.31 11.55
C LEU A 37 -0.58 14.64 12.56
N MET A 38 -1.58 15.38 13.08
CA MET A 38 -2.57 14.84 14.00
C MET A 38 -3.38 13.71 13.35
N GLY A 39 -3.89 13.90 12.14
CA GLY A 39 -4.63 12.86 11.44
C GLY A 39 -3.78 11.60 11.19
N LYS A 40 -2.50 11.77 10.80
CA LYS A 40 -1.56 10.65 10.64
C LYS A 40 -1.28 9.95 11.97
N ALA A 41 -1.08 10.70 13.05
CA ALA A 41 -0.84 10.14 14.38
C ALA A 41 -2.06 9.34 14.88
N GLN A 42 -3.26 9.86 14.70
CA GLN A 42 -4.51 9.15 15.00
C GLN A 42 -4.61 7.83 14.22
N TYR A 43 -4.36 7.86 12.91
CA TYR A 43 -4.35 6.66 12.07
C TYR A 43 -3.38 5.59 12.61
N TYR A 44 -2.12 5.97 12.87
CA TYR A 44 -1.11 5.03 13.36
C TYR A 44 -1.34 4.56 14.80
N LYS A 45 -2.13 5.28 15.58
CA LYS A 45 -2.62 4.87 16.90
C LYS A 45 -3.79 3.87 16.83
N GLY A 46 -4.39 3.70 15.66
CA GLY A 46 -5.59 2.88 15.45
C GLY A 46 -6.91 3.63 15.61
N ASP A 47 -6.87 4.93 15.86
CA ASP A 47 -8.06 5.79 15.90
C ASP A 47 -8.43 6.21 14.45
N PHE A 48 -8.96 5.26 13.70
CA PHE A 48 -9.28 5.47 12.27
C PHE A 48 -10.44 6.42 12.08
N LEU A 49 -11.43 6.40 12.97
CA LEU A 49 -12.58 7.30 12.89
C LEU A 49 -12.19 8.75 13.20
N GLY A 50 -11.42 8.98 14.25
CA GLY A 50 -10.86 10.30 14.56
C GLY A 50 -9.95 10.82 13.45
N ALA A 51 -9.11 9.96 12.88
CA ALA A 51 -8.27 10.30 11.73
C ALA A 51 -9.12 10.70 10.51
N ALA A 52 -10.16 9.93 10.17
CA ALA A 52 -11.06 10.25 9.05
C ALA A 52 -11.75 11.60 9.25
N ALA A 53 -12.23 11.90 10.46
CA ALA A 53 -12.83 13.19 10.79
C ALA A 53 -11.82 14.35 10.65
N THR A 54 -10.57 14.13 11.09
CA THR A 54 -9.49 15.12 10.96
C THR A 54 -9.16 15.39 9.48
N PHE A 55 -9.05 14.36 8.66
CA PHE A 55 -8.79 14.54 7.22
C PHE A 55 -9.98 15.15 6.48
N LEU A 56 -11.21 14.83 6.88
CA LEU A 56 -12.42 15.49 6.37
C LEU A 56 -12.40 16.98 6.70
N TYR A 57 -12.05 17.35 7.95
CA TYR A 57 -11.89 18.74 8.33
C TYR A 57 -10.89 19.47 7.43
N ILE A 58 -9.70 18.89 7.22
CA ILE A 58 -8.67 19.47 6.35
C ILE A 58 -9.21 19.69 4.93
N SER A 59 -9.86 18.70 4.34
CA SER A 59 -10.36 18.80 2.96
C SER A 59 -11.45 19.85 2.78
N ARG A 60 -12.21 20.17 3.83
CA ARG A 60 -13.27 21.19 3.81
C ARG A 60 -12.76 22.60 4.07
N HIS A 61 -11.78 22.74 4.97
CA HIS A 61 -11.35 24.05 5.45
C HIS A 61 -10.08 24.61 4.78
N PHE A 62 -9.33 23.79 4.04
CA PHE A 62 -8.10 24.22 3.36
C PHE A 62 -8.21 24.14 1.83
N THR A 63 -9.37 24.52 1.28
CA THR A 63 -9.70 24.39 -0.15
C THR A 63 -8.74 25.12 -1.09
N TRP A 64 -8.01 26.11 -0.59
CA TRP A 64 -6.97 26.83 -1.36
C TRP A 64 -5.64 26.08 -1.48
N MET A 65 -5.54 24.85 -0.90
CA MET A 65 -4.37 23.99 -0.93
C MET A 65 -4.70 22.65 -1.61
N PRO A 66 -4.77 22.60 -2.95
CA PRO A 66 -5.29 21.43 -3.68
C PRO A 66 -4.50 20.14 -3.38
N ASP A 67 -3.17 20.22 -3.25
CA ASP A 67 -2.34 19.07 -2.88
C ASP A 67 -2.71 18.50 -1.49
N LEU A 68 -2.94 19.38 -0.52
CA LEU A 68 -3.31 19.00 0.83
C LEU A 68 -4.73 18.40 0.88
N VAL A 69 -5.65 18.98 0.11
CA VAL A 69 -7.02 18.46 -0.01
C VAL A 69 -7.00 17.06 -0.62
N ALA A 70 -6.26 16.87 -1.71
CA ALA A 70 -6.11 15.57 -2.36
C ALA A 70 -5.48 14.55 -1.42
N GLU A 71 -4.34 14.89 -0.77
CA GLU A 71 -3.69 14.02 0.24
C GLU A 71 -4.68 13.64 1.35
N SER A 72 -5.45 14.60 1.85
CA SER A 72 -6.40 14.36 2.96
C SER A 72 -7.54 13.44 2.56
N ARG A 73 -8.10 13.59 1.36
CA ARG A 73 -9.13 12.69 0.83
C ARG A 73 -8.60 11.26 0.68
N ILE A 74 -7.37 11.09 0.19
CA ILE A 74 -6.75 9.78 0.07
C ILE A 74 -6.54 9.14 1.46
N TRP A 75 -6.09 9.92 2.46
CA TRP A 75 -5.99 9.46 3.84
C TRP A 75 -7.34 9.08 4.44
N GLN A 76 -8.39 9.85 4.15
CA GLN A 76 -9.75 9.53 4.59
C GLN A 76 -10.22 8.19 4.02
N ALA A 77 -10.03 7.95 2.71
CA ALA A 77 -10.31 6.65 2.09
C ALA A 77 -9.53 5.52 2.77
N ARG A 78 -8.25 5.75 3.07
CA ARG A 78 -7.41 4.76 3.77
C ARG A 78 -7.93 4.46 5.19
N CYS A 79 -8.46 5.45 5.90
CA CYS A 79 -9.10 5.22 7.20
C CYS A 79 -10.33 4.32 7.06
N TYR A 80 -11.15 4.55 6.06
CA TYR A 80 -12.33 3.73 5.80
C TYR A 80 -11.96 2.29 5.40
N ILE A 81 -10.92 2.10 4.58
CA ILE A 81 -10.39 0.76 4.26
C ILE A 81 -9.98 0.03 5.55
N ALA A 82 -9.26 0.71 6.45
CA ALA A 82 -8.80 0.12 7.71
C ALA A 82 -9.94 -0.26 8.67
N MET A 83 -11.11 0.40 8.55
CA MET A 83 -12.34 0.07 9.29
C MET A 83 -13.20 -0.97 8.57
N GLY A 84 -12.83 -1.40 7.36
CA GLY A 84 -13.66 -2.28 6.53
C GLY A 84 -14.87 -1.58 5.87
N TRP A 85 -14.94 -0.25 5.91
CA TRP A 85 -15.98 0.55 5.29
C TRP A 85 -15.66 0.79 3.81
N LEU A 86 -15.74 -0.30 3.04
CA LEU A 86 -15.28 -0.31 1.65
C LEU A 86 -16.17 0.53 0.73
N TYR A 87 -17.44 0.71 1.07
CA TYR A 87 -18.38 1.51 0.29
C TYR A 87 -18.01 3.00 0.32
N GLU A 88 -17.75 3.51 1.53
CA GLU A 88 -17.34 4.89 1.76
C GLU A 88 -15.95 5.18 1.18
N ALA A 89 -15.05 4.21 1.25
CA ALA A 89 -13.74 4.29 0.64
C ALA A 89 -13.85 4.37 -0.89
N GLU A 90 -14.70 3.54 -1.51
CA GLU A 90 -14.92 3.53 -2.96
C GLU A 90 -15.46 4.85 -3.48
N ASP A 91 -16.46 5.42 -2.81
CA ASP A 91 -17.06 6.71 -3.19
C ASP A 91 -16.00 7.83 -3.24
N ILE A 92 -15.11 7.87 -2.23
CA ILE A 92 -14.03 8.87 -2.22
C ILE A 92 -13.01 8.61 -3.33
N LEU A 93 -12.58 7.36 -3.51
CA LEU A 93 -11.57 7.01 -4.52
C LEU A 93 -12.08 7.25 -5.94
N LEU A 94 -13.36 6.95 -6.22
CA LEU A 94 -13.99 7.26 -7.51
C LEU A 94 -14.06 8.76 -7.77
N LYS A 95 -14.41 9.56 -6.77
CA LYS A 95 -14.43 11.02 -6.89
C LYS A 95 -13.04 11.58 -7.19
N ILE A 96 -12.01 11.07 -6.50
CA ILE A 96 -10.62 11.47 -6.75
C ILE A 96 -10.19 11.08 -8.17
N ASN A 97 -10.54 9.89 -8.63
CA ASN A 97 -10.16 9.40 -9.97
C ASN A 97 -10.80 10.22 -11.11
N ASN A 98 -11.99 10.78 -10.87
CA ASN A 98 -12.70 11.62 -11.83
C ASN A 98 -12.23 13.09 -11.81
N GLU A 99 -11.53 13.51 -10.77
CA GLU A 99 -10.94 14.85 -10.65
C GLU A 99 -9.50 14.84 -11.16
N LYS A 100 -8.97 16.01 -11.55
CA LYS A 100 -7.55 16.13 -11.90
C LYS A 100 -6.71 16.07 -10.62
N LEU A 101 -6.18 14.89 -10.32
CA LEU A 101 -5.32 14.69 -9.17
C LEU A 101 -3.97 15.43 -9.37
N PRO A 102 -3.47 16.18 -8.36
CA PRO A 102 -2.12 16.72 -8.40
C PRO A 102 -1.07 15.61 -8.59
N GLU A 103 -0.09 15.84 -9.46
CA GLU A 103 0.92 14.84 -9.82
C GLU A 103 1.69 14.31 -8.59
N SER A 104 1.93 15.19 -7.61
CA SER A 104 2.54 14.84 -6.31
C SER A 104 1.79 13.73 -5.54
N GLN A 105 0.49 13.56 -5.79
CA GLN A 105 -0.37 12.61 -5.07
C GLN A 105 -0.61 11.31 -5.84
N ASN A 106 -0.22 11.21 -7.12
CA ASN A 106 -0.48 10.03 -7.96
C ASN A 106 0.03 8.73 -7.33
N ASN A 107 1.24 8.74 -6.78
CA ASN A 107 1.84 7.57 -6.17
C ASN A 107 1.15 7.14 -4.87
N TRP A 108 0.74 8.12 -4.07
CA TRP A 108 0.00 7.87 -2.85
C TRP A 108 -1.40 7.33 -3.14
N PHE A 109 -2.08 7.91 -4.11
CA PHE A 109 -3.36 7.41 -4.62
C PHE A 109 -3.25 5.97 -5.12
N ALA A 110 -2.24 5.66 -5.93
CA ALA A 110 -2.01 4.30 -6.43
C ALA A 110 -1.80 3.30 -5.27
N THR A 111 -1.06 3.71 -4.22
CA THR A 111 -0.84 2.86 -3.04
C THR A 111 -2.14 2.54 -2.31
N VAL A 112 -2.98 3.54 -2.06
CA VAL A 112 -4.24 3.37 -1.32
C VAL A 112 -5.29 2.66 -2.18
N ASN A 113 -5.31 2.91 -3.49
CA ASN A 113 -6.23 2.22 -4.41
C ASN A 113 -5.87 0.74 -4.55
N ALA A 114 -4.58 0.39 -4.59
CA ALA A 114 -4.15 -1.00 -4.55
C ALA A 114 -4.61 -1.70 -3.24
N ASP A 115 -4.45 -1.04 -2.10
CA ASP A 115 -4.89 -1.55 -0.80
C ASP A 115 -6.41 -1.77 -0.77
N PHE A 116 -7.18 -0.79 -1.25
CA PHE A 116 -8.63 -0.89 -1.40
C PHE A 116 -9.06 -2.10 -2.24
N LEU A 117 -8.47 -2.26 -3.43
CA LEU A 117 -8.83 -3.34 -4.36
C LEU A 117 -8.45 -4.72 -3.80
N VAL A 118 -7.35 -4.81 -3.04
CA VAL A 118 -6.97 -6.04 -2.32
C VAL A 118 -8.02 -6.39 -1.27
N HIS A 119 -8.49 -5.43 -0.46
CA HIS A 119 -9.53 -5.66 0.53
C HIS A 119 -10.88 -6.03 -0.09
N LYS A 120 -11.15 -5.53 -1.29
CA LYS A 120 -12.35 -5.87 -2.07
C LYS A 120 -12.26 -7.24 -2.77
N GLY A 121 -11.07 -7.85 -2.82
CA GLY A 121 -10.81 -9.10 -3.53
C GLY A 121 -10.64 -8.94 -5.05
N GLU A 122 -10.54 -7.72 -5.55
CA GLU A 122 -10.38 -7.42 -6.98
C GLU A 122 -8.88 -7.41 -7.38
N TYR A 123 -8.24 -8.57 -7.26
CA TYR A 123 -6.78 -8.72 -7.35
C TYR A 123 -6.21 -8.33 -8.71
N GLU A 124 -6.87 -8.67 -9.83
CA GLU A 124 -6.43 -8.29 -11.16
C GLU A 124 -6.35 -6.77 -11.32
N LYS A 125 -7.34 -6.05 -10.78
CA LYS A 125 -7.38 -4.59 -10.83
C LYS A 125 -6.36 -3.95 -9.90
N ALA A 126 -5.99 -4.61 -8.79
CA ALA A 126 -5.01 -4.12 -7.84
C ALA A 126 -3.57 -4.12 -8.40
N ILE A 127 -3.24 -5.07 -9.28
CA ILE A 127 -1.89 -5.27 -9.82
C ILE A 127 -1.27 -3.99 -10.43
N PRO A 128 -1.90 -3.30 -11.40
CA PRO A 128 -1.29 -2.10 -12.02
C PRO A 128 -1.07 -0.96 -11.03
N PHE A 129 -1.95 -0.78 -10.06
CA PHE A 129 -1.77 0.22 -9.00
C PHE A 129 -0.59 -0.14 -8.09
N LEU A 130 -0.45 -1.42 -7.73
CA LEU A 130 0.64 -1.88 -6.90
C LEU A 130 2.00 -1.80 -7.64
N GLU A 131 2.05 -2.08 -8.94
CA GLU A 131 3.24 -1.87 -9.76
C GLU A 131 3.68 -0.41 -9.78
N THR A 132 2.72 0.52 -9.88
CA THR A 132 2.99 1.96 -9.79
C THR A 132 3.51 2.34 -8.41
N ALA A 133 2.89 1.85 -7.34
CA ALA A 133 3.30 2.10 -5.96
C ALA A 133 4.73 1.57 -5.67
N ILE A 134 5.11 0.42 -6.23
CA ILE A 134 6.46 -0.17 -6.09
C ILE A 134 7.53 0.74 -6.68
N LYS A 135 7.27 1.33 -7.87
CA LYS A 135 8.22 2.23 -8.53
C LYS A 135 8.53 3.47 -7.70
N SER A 136 7.54 3.96 -6.96
CA SER A 136 7.63 5.17 -6.14
C SER A 136 7.90 4.92 -4.66
N ALA A 137 8.12 3.67 -4.26
CA ALA A 137 8.35 3.30 -2.86
C ALA A 137 9.55 4.05 -2.27
N SER A 138 9.32 4.78 -1.17
CA SER A 138 10.30 5.66 -0.53
C SER A 138 11.40 4.90 0.23
N SER A 139 11.17 3.66 0.61
CA SER A 139 12.13 2.83 1.33
C SER A 139 12.27 1.44 0.73
N LYS A 140 13.48 0.86 0.89
CA LYS A 140 13.74 -0.54 0.49
C LYS A 140 12.77 -1.51 1.16
N GLN A 141 12.47 -1.31 2.44
CA GLN A 141 11.57 -2.19 3.18
C GLN A 141 10.13 -2.13 2.65
N GLN A 142 9.64 -0.95 2.33
CA GLN A 142 8.32 -0.77 1.72
C GLN A 142 8.27 -1.45 0.35
N ARG A 143 9.31 -1.26 -0.48
CA ARG A 143 9.41 -1.90 -1.80
C ARG A 143 9.40 -3.42 -1.70
N ILE A 144 10.14 -4.01 -0.75
CA ILE A 144 10.14 -5.46 -0.50
C ILE A 144 8.73 -5.94 -0.16
N ARG A 145 8.02 -5.28 0.77
CA ARG A 145 6.65 -5.66 1.18
C ARG A 145 5.67 -5.60 0.02
N MET A 146 5.70 -4.52 -0.75
CA MET A 146 4.82 -4.34 -1.90
C MET A 146 5.14 -5.35 -3.02
N THR A 147 6.44 -5.65 -3.27
CA THR A 147 6.82 -6.66 -4.27
C THR A 147 6.40 -8.06 -3.83
N PHE A 148 6.47 -8.36 -2.53
CA PHE A 148 5.99 -9.63 -1.99
C PHE A 148 4.46 -9.76 -2.17
N LEU A 149 3.70 -8.71 -1.85
CA LEU A 149 2.26 -8.66 -2.09
C LEU A 149 1.94 -8.84 -3.58
N LEU A 150 2.67 -8.16 -4.48
CA LEU A 150 2.49 -8.32 -5.93
C LEU A 150 2.68 -9.78 -6.37
N ALA A 151 3.66 -10.49 -5.81
CA ALA A 151 3.86 -11.91 -6.11
C ALA A 151 2.67 -12.76 -5.63
N GLN A 152 2.09 -12.44 -4.48
CA GLN A 152 0.87 -13.10 -3.96
C GLN A 152 -0.32 -12.83 -4.87
N LEU A 153 -0.50 -11.59 -5.34
CA LEU A 153 -1.58 -11.25 -6.27
C LEU A 153 -1.45 -12.01 -7.60
N TYR A 154 -0.23 -12.10 -8.16
CA TYR A 154 -0.02 -12.93 -9.35
C TYR A 154 -0.32 -14.40 -9.12
N ALA A 155 -0.03 -14.94 -7.93
CA ALA A 155 -0.39 -16.31 -7.59
C ALA A 155 -1.92 -16.49 -7.49
N ALA A 156 -2.61 -15.56 -6.82
CA ALA A 156 -4.06 -15.58 -6.65
C ALA A 156 -4.83 -15.42 -7.99
N THR A 157 -4.24 -14.69 -8.95
CA THR A 157 -4.81 -14.47 -10.29
C THR A 157 -4.34 -15.52 -11.31
N GLN A 158 -3.93 -16.70 -10.84
CA GLN A 158 -3.51 -17.84 -11.67
C GLN A 158 -2.40 -17.51 -12.68
N ASN A 159 -1.47 -16.63 -12.31
CA ASN A 159 -0.32 -16.27 -13.11
C ASN A 159 0.99 -16.76 -12.45
N PRO A 160 1.20 -18.10 -12.38
CA PRO A 160 2.29 -18.71 -11.62
C PRO A 160 3.68 -18.30 -12.13
N THR A 161 3.82 -18.06 -13.42
CA THR A 161 5.10 -17.64 -14.01
C THR A 161 5.53 -16.26 -13.50
N LYS A 162 4.61 -15.28 -13.51
CA LYS A 162 4.90 -13.94 -12.96
C LYS A 162 5.07 -13.99 -11.44
N ALA A 163 4.28 -14.80 -10.73
CA ALA A 163 4.43 -15.00 -9.30
C ALA A 163 5.82 -15.52 -8.96
N TYR A 164 6.28 -16.60 -9.62
CA TYR A 164 7.61 -17.18 -9.44
C TYR A 164 8.74 -16.15 -9.64
N GLN A 165 8.68 -15.42 -10.77
CA GLN A 165 9.65 -14.37 -11.08
C GLN A 165 9.66 -13.25 -10.04
N THR A 166 8.47 -12.84 -9.57
CA THR A 166 8.31 -11.73 -8.61
C THR A 166 8.78 -12.13 -7.22
N TYR A 167 8.53 -13.36 -6.75
CA TYR A 167 9.17 -13.88 -5.54
C TYR A 167 10.69 -13.91 -5.66
N GLY A 168 11.21 -14.29 -6.84
CA GLY A 168 12.65 -14.23 -7.13
C GLY A 168 13.23 -12.82 -6.99
N LYS A 169 12.49 -11.79 -7.44
CA LYS A 169 12.88 -10.37 -7.24
C LYS A 169 12.91 -10.02 -5.74
N VAL A 170 11.93 -10.46 -4.95
CA VAL A 170 11.93 -10.24 -3.50
C VAL A 170 13.19 -10.80 -2.86
N ILE A 171 13.55 -12.05 -3.18
CA ILE A 171 14.75 -12.72 -2.67
C ILE A 171 16.02 -11.94 -3.05
N GLY A 172 16.11 -11.45 -4.30
CA GLY A 172 17.22 -10.64 -4.80
C GLY A 172 17.37 -9.28 -4.14
N MET A 173 16.34 -8.77 -3.45
CA MET A 173 16.42 -7.52 -2.70
C MET A 173 17.10 -7.66 -1.32
N ASN A 174 17.59 -8.83 -0.94
CA ASN A 174 18.14 -9.11 0.39
C ASN A 174 17.19 -8.64 1.51
N PRO A 175 15.98 -9.22 1.61
CA PRO A 175 15.01 -8.92 2.65
C PRO A 175 15.46 -9.47 4.02
N PRO A 176 14.77 -9.08 5.13
CA PRO A 176 14.93 -9.79 6.40
C PRO A 176 14.69 -11.29 6.26
N TYR A 177 15.41 -12.10 7.03
CA TYR A 177 15.45 -13.56 6.89
C TYR A 177 14.07 -14.22 6.77
N ARG A 178 13.13 -13.85 7.66
CA ARG A 178 11.77 -14.41 7.64
C ARG A 178 11.04 -14.13 6.31
N THR A 179 11.24 -12.95 5.74
CA THR A 179 10.65 -12.59 4.45
C THR A 179 11.31 -13.36 3.32
N GLU A 180 12.65 -13.52 3.36
CA GLU A 180 13.38 -14.35 2.39
C GLU A 180 12.89 -15.80 2.42
N PHE A 181 12.80 -16.37 3.62
CA PHE A 181 12.33 -17.73 3.84
C PHE A 181 10.92 -17.91 3.23
N ASN A 182 9.97 -17.07 3.62
CA ASN A 182 8.60 -17.13 3.11
C ASN A 182 8.56 -16.95 1.58
N ALA A 183 9.37 -16.04 1.02
CA ALA A 183 9.44 -15.85 -0.44
C ALA A 183 9.95 -17.11 -1.15
N ARG A 184 10.91 -17.83 -0.58
CA ARG A 184 11.42 -19.08 -1.15
C ARG A 184 10.38 -20.20 -1.11
N ILE A 185 9.69 -20.38 0.02
CA ILE A 185 8.60 -21.36 0.14
C ILE A 185 7.50 -21.04 -0.87
N LYS A 186 6.98 -19.80 -0.87
CA LYS A 186 5.93 -19.37 -1.81
C LYS A 186 6.36 -19.46 -3.28
N GLN A 187 7.64 -19.21 -3.58
CA GLN A 187 8.18 -19.38 -4.93
C GLN A 187 8.09 -20.83 -5.40
N THR A 188 8.36 -21.80 -4.52
CA THR A 188 8.24 -23.22 -4.86
C THR A 188 6.79 -23.69 -5.01
N GLU A 189 5.87 -23.15 -4.21
CA GLU A 189 4.44 -23.46 -4.30
C GLU A 189 3.85 -23.08 -5.68
N VAL A 190 4.30 -21.96 -6.26
CA VAL A 190 3.83 -21.48 -7.56
C VAL A 190 4.65 -22.03 -8.75
N TYR A 191 5.60 -22.91 -8.50
CA TYR A 191 6.46 -23.47 -9.55
C TYR A 191 5.68 -24.37 -10.51
N SER A 192 5.59 -23.98 -11.77
CA SER A 192 4.84 -24.68 -12.83
C SER A 192 5.70 -25.46 -13.81
N GLY A 193 7.04 -25.41 -13.68
CA GLY A 193 7.97 -26.12 -14.56
C GLY A 193 7.88 -27.65 -14.40
N LYS A 194 8.18 -28.41 -15.45
CA LYS A 194 8.10 -29.88 -15.45
C LYS A 194 9.12 -30.54 -14.51
N ASP A 195 10.35 -30.07 -14.50
CA ASP A 195 11.43 -30.60 -13.67
C ASP A 195 11.50 -29.89 -12.31
N ILE A 196 11.07 -30.58 -11.25
CA ILE A 196 11.09 -30.07 -9.88
C ILE A 196 12.43 -30.30 -9.17
N SER A 197 13.38 -31.03 -9.77
CA SER A 197 14.62 -31.46 -9.11
C SER A 197 15.43 -30.28 -8.55
N LYS A 198 15.47 -29.16 -9.28
CA LYS A 198 16.17 -27.95 -8.84
C LYS A 198 15.49 -27.31 -7.61
N GLU A 199 14.17 -27.27 -7.58
CA GLU A 199 13.41 -26.69 -6.48
C GLU A 199 13.50 -27.55 -5.22
N VAL A 200 13.34 -28.87 -5.38
CA VAL A 200 13.57 -29.84 -4.28
C VAL A 200 14.98 -29.68 -3.71
N LYS A 201 16.01 -29.62 -4.55
CA LYS A 201 17.41 -29.45 -4.12
C LYS A 201 17.62 -28.12 -3.35
N LYS A 202 16.93 -27.04 -3.75
CA LYS A 202 16.98 -25.76 -3.02
C LYS A 202 16.36 -25.89 -1.62
N LEU A 203 15.18 -26.53 -1.51
CA LEU A 203 14.50 -26.75 -0.26
C LEU A 203 15.29 -27.68 0.67
N THR A 204 15.84 -28.79 0.16
CA THR A 204 16.71 -29.69 0.93
C THR A 204 17.94 -28.97 1.48
N ARG A 205 18.56 -28.07 0.68
CA ARG A 205 19.64 -27.21 1.17
C ARG A 205 19.18 -26.22 2.25
N MET A 206 17.91 -25.79 2.19
CA MET A 206 17.36 -24.94 3.26
C MET A 206 17.17 -25.77 4.53
N ALA A 207 16.69 -27.00 4.43
CA ALA A 207 16.49 -27.91 5.58
C ALA A 207 17.79 -28.22 6.33
N SER A 208 18.92 -28.34 5.62
CA SER A 208 20.22 -28.64 6.24
C SER A 208 20.87 -27.47 7.00
N ARG A 209 20.29 -26.27 6.96
CA ARG A 209 20.84 -25.10 7.67
C ARG A 209 20.30 -25.01 9.08
N ASP A 210 21.15 -24.86 10.09
CA ASP A 210 20.76 -24.77 11.51
C ASP A 210 19.72 -23.70 11.80
N ARG A 211 19.80 -22.57 11.12
CA ARG A 211 18.83 -21.45 11.27
C ARG A 211 17.40 -21.79 10.82
N ASN A 212 17.21 -22.92 10.16
CA ASN A 212 15.91 -23.38 9.67
C ASN A 212 15.33 -24.54 10.49
N LYS A 213 15.97 -24.93 11.58
CA LYS A 213 15.49 -26.07 12.41
C LYS A 213 14.05 -25.92 12.88
N GLU A 214 13.64 -24.67 13.20
CA GLU A 214 12.27 -24.36 13.63
C GLU A 214 11.25 -24.35 12.49
N TYR A 215 11.68 -24.44 11.23
CA TYR A 215 10.85 -24.37 10.04
C TYR A 215 10.91 -25.63 9.17
N LEU A 216 11.44 -26.72 9.70
CA LEU A 216 11.62 -27.97 8.94
C LEU A 216 10.28 -28.54 8.45
N ASP A 217 9.23 -28.42 9.27
CA ASP A 217 7.86 -28.78 8.93
C ASP A 217 7.39 -28.11 7.64
N GLN A 218 7.55 -26.79 7.55
CA GLN A 218 7.17 -26.00 6.37
C GLN A 218 8.00 -26.37 5.13
N ILE A 219 9.28 -26.66 5.32
CA ILE A 219 10.17 -27.04 4.20
C ILE A 219 9.78 -28.41 3.67
N TYR A 220 9.60 -29.42 4.54
CA TYR A 220 9.22 -30.75 4.11
C TYR A 220 7.80 -30.79 3.54
N TYR A 221 6.87 -30.01 4.10
CA TYR A 221 5.55 -29.82 3.51
C TYR A 221 5.61 -29.25 2.08
N ALA A 222 6.46 -28.25 1.85
CA ALA A 222 6.66 -27.69 0.51
C ALA A 222 7.28 -28.68 -0.45
N ILE A 223 8.21 -29.53 0.00
CA ILE A 223 8.80 -30.62 -0.79
C ILE A 223 7.72 -31.65 -1.16
N GLY A 224 6.93 -32.08 -0.18
CA GLY A 224 5.82 -33.02 -0.40
C GLY A 224 4.83 -32.50 -1.44
N ASN A 225 4.42 -31.24 -1.33
CA ASN A 225 3.51 -30.61 -2.29
C ASN A 225 4.10 -30.54 -3.71
N LEU A 226 5.41 -30.34 -3.85
CA LEU A 226 6.08 -30.40 -5.17
C LEU A 226 5.95 -31.79 -5.79
N TYR A 227 6.18 -32.87 -5.02
CA TYR A 227 6.01 -34.24 -5.52
C TYR A 227 4.55 -34.56 -5.82
N LEU A 228 3.60 -34.18 -4.94
CA LEU A 228 2.16 -34.35 -5.17
C LEU A 228 1.70 -33.65 -6.46
N SER A 229 2.21 -32.46 -6.72
CA SER A 229 1.88 -31.72 -7.96
C SER A 229 2.31 -32.47 -9.22
N ARG A 230 3.20 -33.46 -9.10
CA ARG A 230 3.67 -34.35 -10.18
C ARG A 230 3.08 -35.76 -10.06
N LYS A 231 2.10 -35.98 -9.19
CA LYS A 231 1.50 -37.30 -8.93
C LYS A 231 2.50 -38.36 -8.41
N ASP A 232 3.65 -37.91 -7.88
CA ASP A 232 4.64 -38.80 -7.24
C ASP A 232 4.31 -38.92 -5.74
N THR A 233 3.30 -39.70 -5.44
CA THR A 233 2.80 -39.90 -4.06
C THR A 233 3.74 -40.71 -3.18
N LEU A 234 4.67 -41.48 -3.80
CA LEU A 234 5.65 -42.27 -3.04
C LEU A 234 6.77 -41.40 -2.44
N LYS A 235 7.06 -40.23 -3.07
CA LYS A 235 8.06 -39.31 -2.55
C LYS A 235 7.47 -38.10 -1.82
N ALA A 236 6.15 -37.95 -1.85
CA ALA A 236 5.43 -36.89 -1.15
C ALA A 236 5.26 -37.24 0.31
#